data_c1df546430c7266a47d6bd5ec5a3c149
#
_entry.id   c1df546430c7266a47d6bd5ec5a3c149
#
_cell.length_a   1.000
_cell.length_b   1.000
_cell.length_c   1.000
_cell.angle_alpha   90.00
_cell.angle_beta   90.00
_cell.angle_gamma   90.00
#
_symmetry.space_group_name_H-M   'P 1'
#
loop_
_entity.id
_entity.type
_entity.pdbx_description
1 polymer ?
#
loop_
_entity_poly.entity_id
_entity_poly.type
_entity_poly.pdbx_seq_one_letter_code
_entity_poly.pdbx_strand_id
1 'polypeptide(L)'
;MNTTKIVELVIDEDSQELAIDAISLVSAPAIEENWVFFGKEKNNLTLAKVDEEKRMLVSPALIPDKQIFRYDPNTDSEYYVYFSKDTVRKASELYLKNNNHHKATEEHSERVSGVLTVESWIIEDTKTDKSTLYGFSLPKGTWMVKMKIENDDLWQKIKSGELKGLSIEG
;
A
#
# COMPACT_ATOMS: atom_id res chain seq x y z
N MET A 1 -22.82 9.85 -25.05
CA MET A 1 -21.62 9.04 -24.77
C MET A 1 -20.94 9.54 -23.53
N ASN A 2 -20.89 8.70 -22.51
CA ASN A 2 -20.22 9.05 -21.27
C ASN A 2 -18.71 8.80 -21.42
N THR A 3 -17.96 9.88 -21.58
CA THR A 3 -16.49 9.79 -21.53
C THR A 3 -16.07 9.68 -20.08
N THR A 4 -15.42 8.59 -19.75
CA THR A 4 -14.85 8.39 -18.43
C THR A 4 -13.70 9.39 -18.22
N LYS A 5 -13.77 10.17 -17.16
CA LYS A 5 -12.70 11.10 -16.80
C LYS A 5 -11.52 10.36 -16.21
N ILE A 6 -10.33 10.81 -16.59
CA ILE A 6 -9.07 10.37 -15.99
C ILE A 6 -8.42 11.60 -15.36
N VAL A 7 -8.14 11.53 -14.06
CA VAL A 7 -7.64 12.66 -13.28
C VAL A 7 -6.32 12.30 -12.63
N GLU A 8 -5.30 13.13 -12.86
CA GLU A 8 -4.03 13.02 -12.13
C GLU A 8 -4.15 13.66 -10.77
N LEU A 9 -3.78 12.93 -9.72
CA LEU A 9 -3.69 13.46 -8.37
C LEU A 9 -2.25 13.91 -8.11
N VAL A 10 -2.11 15.13 -7.62
CA VAL A 10 -0.81 15.75 -7.31
C VAL A 10 -0.75 16.12 -5.86
N ILE A 11 0.44 15.99 -5.26
CA ILE A 11 0.68 16.47 -3.91
C ILE A 11 1.34 17.83 -3.99
N ASP A 12 0.70 18.81 -3.38
CA ASP A 12 1.26 20.14 -3.18
C ASP A 12 2.09 20.14 -1.91
N GLU A 13 3.38 20.37 -2.02
CA GLU A 13 4.31 20.39 -0.89
C GLU A 13 3.98 21.49 0.12
N ASP A 14 3.34 22.57 -0.32
CA ASP A 14 2.95 23.68 0.53
C ASP A 14 1.61 23.44 1.24
N SER A 15 0.85 22.44 0.80
CA SER A 15 -0.44 22.08 1.39
C SER A 15 -0.32 20.76 2.14
N GLN A 16 -0.49 20.79 3.44
CA GLN A 16 -0.49 19.57 4.27
C GLN A 16 -1.77 18.74 4.09
N GLU A 17 -2.76 19.25 3.39
CA GLU A 17 -4.07 18.62 3.23
C GLU A 17 -4.05 17.42 2.28
N LEU A 18 -3.04 17.29 1.43
CA LEU A 18 -2.95 16.24 0.42
C LEU A 18 -1.89 15.18 0.73
N ALA A 19 -1.39 15.14 1.94
CA ALA A 19 -0.42 14.12 2.35
C ALA A 19 -1.11 12.79 2.65
N ILE A 20 -0.38 11.70 2.45
CA ILE A 20 -0.84 10.37 2.86
C ILE A 20 -0.74 10.27 4.38
N ASP A 21 -1.86 10.21 5.06
CA ASP A 21 -1.92 10.22 6.52
C ASP A 21 -1.75 8.84 7.13
N ALA A 22 -2.26 7.82 6.47
CA ALA A 22 -2.26 6.47 7.00
C ALA A 22 -2.32 5.43 5.87
N ILE A 23 -1.96 4.21 6.22
CA ILE A 23 -2.14 3.05 5.37
C ILE A 23 -3.20 2.17 6.02
N SER A 24 -4.19 1.75 5.25
CA SER A 24 -5.27 0.87 5.72
C SER A 24 -5.04 -0.56 5.26
N LEU A 25 -5.33 -1.51 6.15
CA LEU A 25 -5.36 -2.93 5.83
C LEU A 25 -6.78 -3.27 5.35
N VAL A 26 -6.90 -3.77 4.15
CA VAL A 26 -8.21 -3.93 3.51
C VAL A 26 -8.38 -5.31 2.86
N SER A 27 -9.64 -5.70 2.70
CA SER A 27 -10.01 -6.94 2.00
C SER A 27 -9.92 -6.81 0.48
N ALA A 28 -10.14 -5.60 -0.04
CA ALA A 28 -10.11 -5.29 -1.48
C ALA A 28 -9.29 -4.02 -1.74
N PRO A 29 -7.97 -4.14 -1.96
CA PRO A 29 -7.12 -2.97 -2.18
C PRO A 29 -7.46 -2.26 -3.49
N ALA A 30 -7.53 -0.92 -3.44
CA ALA A 30 -7.83 -0.09 -4.61
C ALA A 30 -6.79 -0.22 -5.72
N ILE A 31 -5.55 -0.51 -5.38
CA ILE A 31 -4.47 -0.75 -6.36
C ILE A 31 -4.51 -2.14 -6.98
N GLU A 32 -5.46 -2.99 -6.56
CA GLU A 32 -5.67 -4.35 -7.09
C GLU A 32 -4.46 -5.28 -6.93
N GLU A 33 -3.62 -5.02 -5.93
CA GLU A 33 -2.47 -5.86 -5.59
C GLU A 33 -2.56 -6.33 -4.15
N ASN A 34 -2.36 -7.62 -3.95
CA ASN A 34 -2.34 -8.21 -2.62
C ASN A 34 -0.94 -8.17 -2.03
N TRP A 35 -0.87 -8.15 -0.71
CA TRP A 35 0.42 -8.28 -0.02
C TRP A 35 0.95 -9.70 -0.05
N VAL A 36 2.22 -9.83 0.26
CA VAL A 36 2.87 -11.10 0.58
C VAL A 36 3.23 -11.06 2.06
N PHE A 37 2.87 -12.09 2.80
CA PHE A 37 3.20 -12.17 4.21
C PHE A 37 4.10 -13.38 4.50
N PHE A 38 4.92 -13.26 5.52
CA PHE A 38 5.83 -14.30 5.94
C PHE A 38 5.13 -15.23 6.93
N GLY A 39 5.34 -16.54 6.79
CA GLY A 39 4.71 -17.55 7.62
C GLY A 39 3.78 -18.50 6.87
N LYS A 40 3.53 -18.25 5.58
CA LYS A 40 2.76 -19.13 4.73
C LYS A 40 3.72 -20.01 3.91
N GLU A 41 3.59 -21.33 4.05
CA GLU A 41 4.48 -22.29 3.39
C GLU A 41 4.52 -22.18 1.86
N LYS A 42 3.48 -21.63 1.25
CA LYS A 42 3.37 -21.49 -0.19
C LYS A 42 4.16 -20.32 -0.77
N ASN A 43 4.64 -19.42 0.07
CA ASN A 43 5.51 -18.37 -0.38
C ASN A 43 6.93 -18.94 -0.40
N ASN A 44 7.45 -19.24 -1.58
CA ASN A 44 8.79 -19.74 -1.80
C ASN A 44 9.90 -18.74 -1.41
N LEU A 45 9.64 -17.93 -0.40
CA LEU A 45 10.60 -16.97 0.08
C LEU A 45 11.52 -17.65 1.09
N THR A 46 12.75 -17.84 0.71
CA THR A 46 13.79 -18.41 1.56
C THR A 46 13.92 -17.69 2.89
N LEU A 47 13.51 -16.42 2.93
CA LEU A 47 13.52 -15.60 4.14
C LEU A 47 12.48 -16.04 5.17
N ALA A 48 11.39 -16.66 4.73
CA ALA A 48 10.34 -17.14 5.62
C ALA A 48 10.65 -18.48 6.27
N LYS A 49 11.68 -19.20 5.80
CA LYS A 49 12.01 -20.55 6.28
C LYS A 49 12.96 -20.57 7.48
N VAL A 50 13.60 -19.46 7.78
CA VAL A 50 14.77 -19.47 8.70
C VAL A 50 14.36 -19.18 10.13
N ASP A 51 13.22 -18.54 10.35
CA ASP A 51 12.82 -18.07 11.64
C ASP A 51 11.37 -18.36 11.97
N GLU A 52 11.03 -18.27 13.25
CA GLU A 52 9.68 -18.20 13.72
C GLU A 52 8.92 -17.08 12.99
N GLU A 53 7.60 -17.19 12.95
CA GLU A 53 6.71 -16.24 12.32
C GLU A 53 7.01 -14.79 12.75
N LYS A 54 7.59 -14.01 11.85
CA LYS A 54 7.99 -12.62 12.16
C LYS A 54 6.84 -11.63 12.07
N ARG A 55 5.68 -12.08 11.60
CA ARG A 55 4.49 -11.25 11.41
C ARG A 55 4.75 -10.05 10.52
N MET A 56 5.43 -10.29 9.41
CA MET A 56 5.74 -9.26 8.42
C MET A 56 4.90 -9.44 7.18
N LEU A 57 4.56 -8.33 6.55
CA LEU A 57 3.99 -8.33 5.20
C LEU A 57 4.72 -7.31 4.33
N VAL A 58 4.72 -7.56 3.04
CA VAL A 58 5.27 -6.67 2.03
C VAL A 58 4.20 -6.38 1.01
N SER A 59 4.07 -5.13 0.62
CA SER A 59 3.04 -4.70 -0.34
C SER A 59 3.45 -3.43 -1.05
N PRO A 60 3.02 -3.24 -2.29
CA PRO A 60 2.98 -1.89 -2.82
C PRO A 60 1.98 -1.05 -2.03
N ALA A 61 2.33 0.20 -1.76
CA ALA A 61 1.44 1.18 -1.17
C ALA A 61 0.79 2.04 -2.25
N LEU A 62 1.56 2.43 -3.26
CA LEU A 62 1.08 3.14 -4.46
C LEU A 62 1.85 2.68 -5.68
N ILE A 63 1.13 2.48 -6.78
CA ILE A 63 1.69 2.11 -8.07
C ILE A 63 1.53 3.31 -9.00
N PRO A 64 2.63 3.84 -9.58
CA PRO A 64 2.53 5.01 -10.44
C PRO A 64 1.80 4.70 -11.74
N ASP A 65 1.07 5.70 -12.23
CA ASP A 65 0.36 5.68 -13.51
C ASP A 65 -0.72 4.61 -13.64
N LYS A 66 -0.99 3.86 -12.59
CA LYS A 66 -2.08 2.89 -12.56
C LYS A 66 -3.39 3.60 -12.25
N GLN A 67 -4.39 3.40 -13.11
CA GLN A 67 -5.70 4.01 -12.94
C GLN A 67 -6.47 3.32 -11.82
N ILE A 68 -6.98 4.12 -10.90
CA ILE A 68 -7.75 3.65 -9.74
C ILE A 68 -9.18 4.14 -9.93
N PHE A 69 -10.14 3.21 -9.90
CA PHE A 69 -11.56 3.52 -10.04
C PHE A 69 -12.06 4.31 -8.82
N ARG A 70 -12.87 5.32 -9.12
CA ARG A 70 -13.58 6.12 -8.10
C ARG A 70 -15.01 6.37 -8.55
N TYR A 71 -15.91 6.47 -7.59
CA TYR A 71 -17.30 6.80 -7.82
C TYR A 71 -17.70 7.98 -6.92
N ASP A 72 -18.32 8.98 -7.53
CA ASP A 72 -18.86 10.14 -6.80
C ASP A 72 -20.37 9.97 -6.68
N PRO A 73 -20.90 9.68 -5.47
CA PRO A 73 -22.34 9.51 -5.27
C PRO A 73 -23.13 10.80 -5.43
N ASN A 74 -22.50 11.96 -5.25
CA ASN A 74 -23.17 13.25 -5.36
C ASN A 74 -23.53 13.60 -6.80
N THR A 75 -22.71 13.18 -7.75
CA THR A 75 -22.91 13.43 -9.17
C THR A 75 -23.26 12.17 -9.97
N ASP A 76 -23.33 11.01 -9.29
CA ASP A 76 -23.53 9.69 -9.90
C ASP A 76 -22.57 9.48 -11.08
N SER A 77 -21.30 9.84 -10.88
CA SER A 77 -20.28 9.72 -11.92
C SER A 77 -19.16 8.79 -11.52
N GLU A 78 -18.70 8.05 -12.51
CA GLU A 78 -17.53 7.18 -12.40
C GLU A 78 -16.34 7.88 -13.04
N TYR A 79 -15.18 7.75 -12.42
CA TYR A 79 -13.95 8.31 -12.95
C TYR A 79 -12.75 7.48 -12.47
N TYR A 80 -11.59 7.73 -13.08
CA TYR A 80 -10.33 7.12 -12.69
C TYR A 80 -9.38 8.19 -12.22
N VAL A 81 -8.58 7.86 -11.20
CA VAL A 81 -7.49 8.70 -10.74
C VAL A 81 -6.17 7.94 -10.87
N TYR A 82 -5.09 8.67 -11.02
CA TYR A 82 -3.76 8.09 -11.02
C TYR A 82 -2.75 9.06 -10.39
N PHE A 83 -1.64 8.50 -9.96
CA PHE A 83 -0.52 9.26 -9.42
C PHE A 83 0.68 9.05 -10.34
N SER A 84 1.37 10.14 -10.68
CA SER A 84 2.61 10.05 -11.44
C SER A 84 3.74 9.51 -10.56
N LYS A 85 4.84 9.08 -11.18
CA LYS A 85 6.03 8.62 -10.43
C LYS A 85 6.53 9.66 -9.44
N ASP A 86 6.55 10.93 -9.85
CA ASP A 86 7.00 12.03 -8.99
C ASP A 86 6.09 12.20 -7.77
N THR A 87 4.78 12.14 -7.97
CA THR A 87 3.81 12.24 -6.88
C THR A 87 3.90 11.05 -5.92
N VAL A 88 4.07 9.84 -6.44
CA VAL A 88 4.25 8.63 -5.61
C VAL A 88 5.48 8.77 -4.72
N ARG A 89 6.59 9.26 -5.28
CA ARG A 89 7.81 9.51 -4.51
C ARG A 89 7.59 10.54 -3.41
N LYS A 90 6.95 11.66 -3.74
CA LYS A 90 6.62 12.71 -2.76
C LYS A 90 5.73 12.17 -1.63
N ALA A 91 4.74 11.36 -1.98
CA ALA A 91 3.86 10.72 -1.00
C ALA A 91 4.66 9.86 -0.02
N SER A 92 5.58 9.05 -0.53
CA SER A 92 6.41 8.18 0.31
C SER A 92 7.31 8.98 1.25
N GLU A 93 7.87 10.08 0.78
CA GLU A 93 8.73 10.95 1.58
C GLU A 93 7.93 11.65 2.69
N LEU A 94 6.76 12.21 2.34
CA LEU A 94 5.90 12.89 3.30
C LEU A 94 5.35 11.95 4.37
N TYR A 95 5.05 10.72 4.00
CA TYR A 95 4.59 9.69 4.93
C TYR A 95 5.58 9.48 6.08
N LEU A 96 6.85 9.38 5.77
CA LEU A 96 7.90 9.27 6.78
C LEU A 96 8.19 10.58 7.49
N LYS A 97 8.25 11.68 6.74
CA LYS A 97 8.50 13.01 7.30
C LYS A 97 7.48 13.39 8.37
N ASN A 98 6.23 13.02 8.16
CA ASN A 98 5.13 13.33 9.07
C ASN A 98 4.94 12.25 10.16
N ASN A 99 5.89 11.32 10.30
CA ASN A 99 5.86 10.25 11.29
C ASN A 99 4.61 9.37 11.21
N ASN A 100 4.15 9.10 9.99
CA ASN A 100 2.92 8.32 9.77
C ASN A 100 3.16 6.81 9.72
N HIS A 101 4.39 6.35 9.87
CA HIS A 101 4.78 4.94 9.74
C HIS A 101 4.17 4.02 10.82
N HIS A 102 3.60 4.55 11.87
CA HIS A 102 2.89 3.79 12.92
C HIS A 102 1.39 4.08 12.94
N LYS A 103 0.88 4.79 11.95
CA LYS A 103 -0.54 5.09 11.82
C LYS A 103 -1.15 4.18 10.77
N ALA A 104 -2.02 3.30 11.21
CA ALA A 104 -2.71 2.37 10.34
C ALA A 104 -4.18 2.30 10.70
N THR A 105 -5.01 1.89 9.73
CA THR A 105 -6.43 1.66 9.94
C THR A 105 -6.82 0.30 9.36
N GLU A 106 -8.00 -0.16 9.72
CA GLU A 106 -8.60 -1.36 9.16
C GLU A 106 -9.84 -0.97 8.39
N GLU A 107 -9.93 -1.39 7.12
CA GLU A 107 -11.07 -1.12 6.23
C GLU A 107 -11.46 0.37 6.17
N HIS A 108 -10.49 1.28 6.28
CA HIS A 108 -10.66 2.74 6.31
C HIS A 108 -11.58 3.26 7.41
N SER A 109 -11.89 2.46 8.42
CA SER A 109 -12.87 2.84 9.43
C SER A 109 -12.28 3.11 10.81
N GLU A 110 -11.37 2.28 11.27
CA GLU A 110 -10.84 2.36 12.63
C GLU A 110 -9.31 2.42 12.65
N ARG A 111 -8.77 3.27 13.51
CA ARG A 111 -7.36 3.24 13.83
C ARG A 111 -7.04 1.95 14.58
N VAL A 112 -5.96 1.31 14.19
CA VAL A 112 -5.48 0.09 14.83
C VAL A 112 -4.09 0.31 15.40
N SER A 113 -3.78 -0.37 16.49
CA SER A 113 -2.46 -0.34 17.12
C SER A 113 -1.69 -1.61 16.76
N GLY A 114 -0.37 -1.58 17.01
CA GLY A 114 0.49 -2.74 16.77
C GLY A 114 0.73 -3.02 15.28
N VAL A 115 0.67 -1.98 14.44
CA VAL A 115 0.97 -2.06 13.01
C VAL A 115 2.00 -1.00 12.68
N LEU A 116 3.17 -1.43 12.23
CA LEU A 116 4.30 -0.53 11.98
C LEU A 116 4.84 -0.74 10.58
N THR A 117 5.07 0.36 9.87
CA THR A 117 5.86 0.34 8.65
C THR A 117 7.33 0.33 9.05
N VAL A 118 8.02 -0.75 8.76
CA VAL A 118 9.43 -0.94 9.15
C VAL A 118 10.40 -0.76 7.99
N GLU A 119 9.91 -0.82 6.75
CA GLU A 119 10.68 -0.48 5.56
C GLU A 119 9.78 0.23 4.57
N SER A 120 10.35 1.20 3.88
CA SER A 120 9.67 1.99 2.84
C SER A 120 10.67 2.32 1.76
N TRP A 121 10.38 2.00 0.50
CA TRP A 121 11.31 2.26 -0.59
C TRP A 121 10.57 2.43 -1.92
N ILE A 122 11.27 3.03 -2.88
CA ILE A 122 10.80 3.18 -4.26
C ILE A 122 11.56 2.19 -5.13
N ILE A 123 10.84 1.48 -5.99
CA ILE A 123 11.48 0.60 -6.97
C ILE A 123 12.20 1.46 -8.01
N GLU A 124 13.51 1.36 -8.07
CA GLU A 124 14.34 2.09 -9.04
C GLU A 124 14.81 1.21 -10.19
N ASP A 125 15.01 -0.07 -9.93
CA ASP A 125 15.40 -1.06 -10.94
C ASP A 125 14.53 -2.30 -10.77
N THR A 126 13.67 -2.58 -11.75
CA THR A 126 12.71 -3.68 -11.69
C THR A 126 13.37 -5.07 -11.69
N LYS A 127 14.62 -5.17 -12.12
CA LYS A 127 15.33 -6.46 -12.19
C LYS A 127 16.01 -6.83 -10.88
N THR A 128 16.53 -5.85 -10.17
CA THR A 128 17.35 -6.06 -8.97
C THR A 128 16.63 -5.71 -7.68
N ASP A 129 15.44 -5.11 -7.76
CA ASP A 129 14.71 -4.72 -6.57
C ASP A 129 14.25 -5.93 -5.77
N LYS A 130 14.26 -5.81 -4.45
CA LYS A 130 13.84 -6.91 -3.58
C LYS A 130 12.36 -7.28 -3.70
N SER A 131 11.52 -6.39 -4.23
CA SER A 131 10.12 -6.72 -4.53
C SER A 131 9.99 -7.91 -5.47
N THR A 132 10.92 -8.06 -6.40
CA THR A 132 10.96 -9.21 -7.31
C THR A 132 11.20 -10.52 -6.55
N LEU A 133 12.02 -10.49 -5.49
CA LEU A 133 12.26 -11.65 -4.64
C LEU A 133 10.99 -12.09 -3.90
N TYR A 134 10.10 -11.16 -3.62
CA TYR A 134 8.81 -11.43 -2.97
C TYR A 134 7.72 -11.87 -3.97
N GLY A 135 8.06 -11.97 -5.24
CA GLY A 135 7.12 -12.43 -6.28
C GLY A 135 6.31 -11.32 -6.95
N PHE A 136 6.63 -10.07 -6.69
CA PHE A 136 5.97 -8.96 -7.36
C PHE A 136 6.60 -8.67 -8.72
N SER A 137 5.76 -8.20 -9.64
CA SER A 137 6.18 -7.71 -10.96
C SER A 137 5.57 -6.32 -11.14
N LEU A 138 6.24 -5.31 -10.59
CA LEU A 138 5.72 -3.95 -10.49
C LEU A 138 6.64 -2.97 -11.23
N PRO A 139 6.08 -1.86 -11.72
CA PRO A 139 6.86 -0.89 -12.50
C PRO A 139 7.82 -0.08 -11.63
N LYS A 140 8.83 0.46 -12.28
CA LYS A 140 9.72 1.46 -11.68
C LYS A 140 8.90 2.64 -11.16
N GLY A 141 9.25 3.13 -9.99
CA GLY A 141 8.54 4.23 -9.34
C GLY A 141 7.48 3.79 -8.35
N THR A 142 7.22 2.50 -8.22
CA THR A 142 6.28 1.96 -7.22
C THR A 142 6.82 2.19 -5.81
N TRP A 143 5.94 2.66 -4.93
CA TRP A 143 6.23 2.78 -3.51
C TRP A 143 5.88 1.47 -2.81
N MET A 144 6.88 0.84 -2.23
CA MET A 144 6.77 -0.41 -1.49
C MET A 144 6.93 -0.17 0.00
N VAL A 145 6.21 -0.94 0.80
CA VAL A 145 6.36 -0.94 2.25
C VAL A 145 6.45 -2.36 2.78
N LYS A 146 7.17 -2.52 3.88
CA LYS A 146 7.16 -3.71 4.71
C LYS A 146 6.57 -3.30 6.06
N MET A 147 5.59 -4.06 6.53
CA MET A 147 4.91 -3.77 7.78
C MET A 147 5.04 -4.93 8.76
N LYS A 148 5.24 -4.59 10.03
CA LYS A 148 5.22 -5.54 11.14
C LYS A 148 3.87 -5.47 11.83
N ILE A 149 3.24 -6.63 12.03
CA ILE A 149 1.92 -6.75 12.62
C ILE A 149 2.06 -7.39 14.00
N GLU A 150 2.09 -6.55 15.01
CA GLU A 150 2.16 -7.01 16.41
C GLU A 150 0.76 -7.28 16.99
N ASN A 151 -0.28 -6.80 16.32
CA ASN A 151 -1.67 -6.97 16.71
C ASN A 151 -2.13 -8.39 16.35
N ASP A 152 -2.47 -9.19 17.35
CA ASP A 152 -2.84 -10.60 17.17
C ASP A 152 -4.08 -10.80 16.32
N ASP A 153 -5.12 -10.01 16.56
CA ASP A 153 -6.38 -10.10 15.83
C ASP A 153 -6.20 -9.81 14.35
N LEU A 154 -5.45 -8.75 14.04
CA LEU A 154 -5.15 -8.40 12.65
C LEU A 154 -4.30 -9.45 11.96
N TRP A 155 -3.32 -10.02 12.66
CA TRP A 155 -2.49 -11.08 12.09
C TRP A 155 -3.32 -12.31 11.73
N GLN A 156 -4.31 -12.68 12.55
CA GLN A 156 -5.21 -13.77 12.23
C GLN A 156 -6.04 -13.47 10.98
N LYS A 157 -6.53 -12.25 10.82
CA LYS A 157 -7.27 -11.82 9.64
C LYS A 157 -6.40 -11.84 8.37
N ILE A 158 -5.13 -11.52 8.50
CA ILE A 158 -4.17 -11.60 7.39
C ILE A 158 -3.93 -13.06 6.99
N LYS A 159 -3.68 -13.93 7.95
CA LYS A 159 -3.44 -15.35 7.68
C LYS A 159 -4.66 -16.05 7.10
N SER A 160 -5.86 -15.69 7.53
CA SER A 160 -7.09 -16.26 7.02
C SER A 160 -7.48 -15.78 5.63
N GLY A 161 -6.86 -14.69 5.16
CA GLY A 161 -7.20 -14.07 3.89
C GLY A 161 -8.39 -13.13 3.94
N GLU A 162 -8.88 -12.79 5.13
CA GLU A 162 -9.94 -11.78 5.31
C GLU A 162 -9.45 -10.39 4.90
N LEU A 163 -8.23 -10.06 5.28
CA LEU A 163 -7.54 -8.86 4.81
C LEU A 163 -6.45 -9.28 3.82
N LYS A 164 -6.31 -8.60 2.70
CA LYS A 164 -5.45 -9.03 1.59
C LYS A 164 -4.49 -7.98 1.05
N GLY A 165 -4.69 -6.72 1.34
CA GLY A 165 -3.86 -5.69 0.77
C GLY A 165 -3.92 -4.38 1.53
N LEU A 166 -3.18 -3.41 1.01
CA LEU A 166 -3.09 -2.07 1.57
C LEU A 166 -3.81 -1.07 0.68
N SER A 167 -4.35 -0.04 1.32
CA SER A 167 -4.92 1.12 0.65
C SER A 167 -4.51 2.36 1.43
N ILE A 168 -4.19 3.43 0.73
CA ILE A 168 -3.75 4.67 1.36
C ILE A 168 -4.93 5.54 1.77
N GLU A 169 -4.72 6.34 2.82
CA GLU A 169 -5.65 7.36 3.29
C GLU A 169 -4.97 8.73 3.24
N GLY A 170 -5.72 9.70 2.77
CA GLY A 170 -5.24 11.07 2.69
C GLY A 170 -6.16 12.00 1.96
#